data_21bdbc167c16a39c109bdefea0c75f3f
#
_entry.id   21bdbc167c16a39c109bdefea0c75f3f
#
_cell.length_a   1.000
_cell.length_b   1.000
_cell.length_c   1.000
_cell.angle_alpha   90.00
_cell.angle_beta   90.00
_cell.angle_gamma   90.00
#
_symmetry.space_group_name_H-M   'P 1'
#
loop_
_entity.id
_entity.type
_entity.pdbx_description
1 polymer ?
#
loop_
_entity_poly.entity_id
_entity_poly.type
_entity_poly.pdbx_seq_one_letter_code
_entity_poly.pdbx_strand_id
1 'polypeptide(L)'
;RIDSIKRTLRVSTTGSLANGYTADNPVCDVTSVTVTGPASQISNVAVVRAEVDLNDSVGTIVRDVVVKAYDASGNELTNFTSDPATVTVTVPVSKQGTITINQPKTTGTLPSHLEISSIDWEPKSVSVAGTSEEVNSVSSIDLPTIDLSKITGNTTLTFDISKNISDAGLQLKNSSSSTVTVNIKTGVTQAKKIQIKNTDINIIGLKEDCVVKLPDSVTAEIGGPDNITAQSLKPSLDLTGLDVGTHKVELKLNLPNYATLKAPVTVDVTIYERGQGTTVAPSDENNEQVTTENDDSNDEKSEEDT
;
A
#
# COMPACT_ATOMS: atom_id res chain seq x y z
N ARG A 1 64.51 -12.46 33.29
CA ARG A 1 63.29 -12.88 33.97
C ARG A 1 62.17 -12.86 32.95
N ILE A 2 61.36 -13.90 32.86
CA ILE A 2 60.20 -14.02 32.05
C ILE A 2 58.97 -13.80 32.93
N ASP A 3 57.91 -13.17 32.35
CA ASP A 3 56.66 -12.93 33.03
C ASP A 3 55.49 -13.17 32.03
N SER A 4 54.26 -13.28 32.53
CA SER A 4 53.08 -13.58 31.72
C SER A 4 51.89 -12.68 32.09
N ILE A 5 51.11 -12.30 31.10
CA ILE A 5 49.91 -11.52 31.31
C ILE A 5 48.77 -12.08 30.45
N LYS A 6 47.55 -12.14 31.01
CA LYS A 6 46.34 -12.51 30.27
C LYS A 6 45.72 -11.28 29.59
N ARG A 7 45.38 -11.38 28.31
CA ARG A 7 44.77 -10.31 27.51
C ARG A 7 43.58 -10.84 26.74
N THR A 8 42.55 -10.00 26.57
CA THR A 8 41.45 -10.28 25.68
C THR A 8 41.96 -10.25 24.24
N LEU A 9 41.62 -11.30 23.47
CA LEU A 9 41.95 -11.40 22.07
C LEU A 9 40.99 -10.52 21.27
N ARG A 10 41.53 -9.70 20.37
CA ARG A 10 40.78 -8.96 19.35
C ARG A 10 40.98 -9.62 18.01
N VAL A 11 39.85 -9.90 17.32
CA VAL A 11 39.88 -10.38 15.95
C VAL A 11 39.59 -9.21 15.03
N SER A 12 40.38 -9.05 13.99
CA SER A 12 40.19 -8.05 12.94
C SER A 12 40.35 -8.69 11.56
N THR A 13 39.73 -8.06 10.57
CA THR A 13 39.86 -8.45 9.18
C THR A 13 40.65 -7.42 8.38
N THR A 14 41.42 -7.88 7.40
CA THR A 14 42.17 -7.04 6.44
C THR A 14 41.75 -7.41 5.02
N GLY A 15 42.10 -6.54 4.07
CA GLY A 15 41.72 -6.74 2.66
C GLY A 15 40.23 -6.48 2.40
N SER A 16 39.74 -6.93 1.26
CA SER A 16 38.36 -6.78 0.80
C SER A 16 37.81 -8.08 0.28
N LEU A 17 36.50 -8.20 0.32
CA LEU A 17 35.77 -9.31 -0.33
C LEU A 17 35.60 -9.03 -1.82
N ALA A 18 35.28 -10.10 -2.56
CA ALA A 18 34.84 -9.97 -3.94
C ALA A 18 33.55 -9.12 -4.02
N ASN A 19 33.31 -8.47 -5.18
CA ASN A 19 32.12 -7.66 -5.38
C ASN A 19 30.82 -8.48 -5.20
N GLY A 20 29.87 -7.91 -4.48
CA GLY A 20 28.58 -8.55 -4.21
C GLY A 20 28.59 -9.51 -3.00
N TYR A 21 29.68 -9.52 -2.21
CA TYR A 21 29.78 -10.29 -0.99
C TYR A 21 29.90 -9.38 0.24
N THR A 22 29.43 -9.88 1.38
CA THR A 22 29.55 -9.24 2.70
C THR A 22 30.02 -10.22 3.71
N ALA A 23 30.82 -9.74 4.68
CA ALA A 23 31.22 -10.51 5.83
C ALA A 23 30.40 -10.09 7.05
N ASP A 24 30.00 -11.05 7.86
CA ASP A 24 29.52 -10.80 9.21
C ASP A 24 30.71 -10.72 10.17
N ASN A 25 30.44 -10.43 11.46
CA ASN A 25 31.48 -10.32 12.47
C ASN A 25 32.27 -11.65 12.60
N PRO A 26 33.62 -11.56 12.66
CA PRO A 26 34.44 -12.75 12.89
C PRO A 26 34.10 -13.43 14.21
N VAL A 27 34.07 -14.74 14.19
CA VAL A 27 33.90 -15.59 15.39
C VAL A 27 35.19 -16.33 15.65
N CYS A 28 35.67 -16.32 16.90
CA CYS A 28 36.86 -17.01 17.32
C CYS A 28 36.52 -18.01 18.44
N ASP A 29 37.17 -19.16 18.43
CA ASP A 29 37.05 -20.18 19.45
C ASP A 29 37.64 -19.78 20.83
N VAL A 30 38.47 -18.73 20.82
CA VAL A 30 39.19 -18.23 22.01
C VAL A 30 38.91 -16.75 22.23
N THR A 31 38.56 -16.35 23.44
CA THR A 31 38.26 -14.95 23.79
C THR A 31 39.43 -14.24 24.50
N SER A 32 40.38 -15.00 25.03
CA SER A 32 41.55 -14.44 25.73
C SER A 32 42.75 -15.37 25.60
N VAL A 33 43.95 -14.80 25.61
CA VAL A 33 45.22 -15.52 25.51
C VAL A 33 46.16 -15.06 26.60
N THR A 34 47.11 -15.94 26.96
CA THR A 34 48.22 -15.61 27.87
C THR A 34 49.42 -15.24 27.03
N VAL A 35 49.95 -14.03 27.22
CA VAL A 35 51.17 -13.54 26.56
C VAL A 35 52.33 -13.66 27.53
N THR A 36 53.41 -14.25 27.08
CA THR A 36 54.63 -14.49 27.88
C THR A 36 55.84 -13.83 27.21
N GLY A 37 56.64 -13.11 28.01
CA GLY A 37 57.80 -12.42 27.46
C GLY A 37 58.70 -11.82 28.52
N PRO A 38 59.67 -10.94 28.16
CA PRO A 38 60.56 -10.29 29.09
C PRO A 38 59.81 -9.47 30.15
N ALA A 39 60.10 -9.73 31.46
CA ALA A 39 59.39 -9.07 32.56
C ALA A 39 59.50 -7.52 32.54
N SER A 40 60.56 -6.97 31.96
CA SER A 40 60.74 -5.53 31.81
C SER A 40 59.85 -4.91 30.67
N GLN A 41 59.28 -5.73 29.82
CA GLN A 41 58.50 -5.27 28.65
C GLN A 41 57.05 -5.77 28.63
N ILE A 42 56.68 -6.68 29.56
CA ILE A 42 55.35 -7.31 29.58
C ILE A 42 54.20 -6.30 29.75
N SER A 43 54.48 -5.19 30.46
CA SER A 43 53.53 -4.07 30.64
C SER A 43 53.25 -3.28 29.38
N ASN A 44 54.13 -3.39 28.38
CA ASN A 44 53.97 -2.70 27.11
C ASN A 44 52.94 -3.40 26.18
N VAL A 45 52.55 -4.63 26.50
CA VAL A 45 51.54 -5.36 25.76
C VAL A 45 50.17 -4.69 25.99
N ALA A 46 49.75 -3.87 25.04
CA ALA A 46 48.48 -3.14 25.10
C ALA A 46 47.34 -3.96 24.48
N VAL A 47 47.57 -4.57 23.32
CA VAL A 47 46.55 -5.28 22.55
C VAL A 47 47.12 -6.59 22.01
N VAL A 48 46.28 -7.63 22.00
CA VAL A 48 46.54 -8.90 21.30
C VAL A 48 45.56 -9.09 20.18
N ARG A 49 46.02 -9.39 18.98
CA ARG A 49 45.20 -9.50 17.76
C ARG A 49 45.43 -10.81 17.01
N ALA A 50 44.34 -11.27 16.38
CA ALA A 50 44.38 -12.25 15.31
C ALA A 50 43.77 -11.57 14.06
N GLU A 51 44.54 -11.50 12.98
CA GLU A 51 44.12 -10.79 11.76
C GLU A 51 43.87 -11.78 10.65
N VAL A 52 42.66 -11.72 10.03
CA VAL A 52 42.25 -12.57 8.90
C VAL A 52 42.19 -11.71 7.64
N ASP A 53 42.91 -12.13 6.62
CA ASP A 53 42.82 -11.53 5.30
C ASP A 53 41.64 -12.09 4.55
N LEU A 54 40.73 -11.22 4.11
CA LEU A 54 39.53 -11.55 3.33
C LEU A 54 39.86 -12.00 1.90
N ASN A 55 40.89 -11.40 1.29
CA ASN A 55 41.55 -11.84 0.06
C ASN A 55 40.57 -12.26 -1.06
N ASP A 56 39.66 -11.35 -1.45
CA ASP A 56 38.66 -11.57 -2.50
C ASP A 56 37.78 -12.83 -2.32
N SER A 57 37.59 -13.23 -1.07
CA SER A 57 36.82 -14.43 -0.74
C SER A 57 35.37 -14.32 -1.20
N VAL A 58 34.82 -15.45 -1.64
CA VAL A 58 33.45 -15.63 -2.15
C VAL A 58 32.63 -16.59 -1.28
N GLY A 59 33.12 -16.95 -0.10
CA GLY A 59 32.47 -17.85 0.86
C GLY A 59 33.10 -17.73 2.23
N THR A 60 32.47 -18.37 3.22
CA THR A 60 32.91 -18.37 4.62
C THR A 60 34.39 -18.76 4.74
N ILE A 61 35.16 -17.97 5.46
CA ILE A 61 36.57 -18.17 5.71
C ILE A 61 36.71 -18.87 7.07
N VAL A 62 37.44 -20.00 7.10
CA VAL A 62 37.84 -20.65 8.34
C VAL A 62 39.36 -20.81 8.29
N ARG A 63 40.09 -20.18 9.19
CA ARG A 63 41.53 -20.18 9.20
C ARG A 63 42.11 -20.19 10.61
N ASP A 64 43.25 -20.91 10.74
CA ASP A 64 44.10 -20.79 11.91
C ASP A 64 45.02 -19.60 11.75
N VAL A 65 44.95 -18.66 12.69
CA VAL A 65 45.62 -17.40 12.63
C VAL A 65 46.57 -17.26 13.82
N VAL A 66 47.79 -16.80 13.54
CA VAL A 66 48.79 -16.54 14.60
C VAL A 66 48.35 -15.34 15.41
N VAL A 67 48.44 -15.50 16.73
CA VAL A 67 48.14 -14.43 17.68
C VAL A 67 49.39 -13.55 17.82
N LYS A 68 49.22 -12.24 17.65
CA LYS A 68 50.27 -11.25 17.74
C LYS A 68 50.00 -10.23 18.84
N ALA A 69 51.07 -9.80 19.53
CA ALA A 69 50.99 -8.77 20.54
C ALA A 69 51.47 -7.41 20.01
N TYR A 70 50.81 -6.34 20.45
CA TYR A 70 51.11 -4.97 20.02
C TYR A 70 51.19 -4.03 21.22
N ASP A 71 52.05 -3.01 21.09
CA ASP A 71 52.12 -1.91 22.06
C ASP A 71 50.97 -0.90 21.89
N ALA A 72 50.94 0.14 22.75
CA ALA A 72 49.93 1.18 22.71
C ALA A 72 50.02 2.06 21.45
N SER A 73 51.16 2.07 20.75
CA SER A 73 51.37 2.77 19.49
C SER A 73 51.03 1.95 18.27
N GLY A 74 50.66 0.66 18.46
CA GLY A 74 50.29 -0.26 17.39
C GLY A 74 51.48 -0.98 16.74
N ASN A 75 52.67 -0.97 17.34
CA ASN A 75 53.81 -1.69 16.84
C ASN A 75 53.79 -3.14 17.34
N GLU A 76 54.11 -4.09 16.47
CA GLU A 76 54.17 -5.52 16.79
C GLU A 76 55.37 -5.79 17.73
N LEU A 77 55.10 -6.52 18.81
CA LEU A 77 56.09 -6.95 19.79
C LEU A 77 56.54 -8.37 19.49
N THR A 78 57.74 -8.54 18.92
CA THR A 78 58.25 -9.83 18.39
C THR A 78 58.87 -10.74 19.46
N ASN A 79 59.18 -10.21 20.65
CA ASN A 79 59.85 -10.97 21.74
C ASN A 79 58.86 -11.63 22.72
N PHE A 80 57.62 -11.81 22.28
CA PHE A 80 56.55 -12.40 23.07
C PHE A 80 56.01 -13.67 22.40
N THR A 81 55.54 -14.59 23.21
CA THR A 81 54.80 -15.78 22.78
C THR A 81 53.40 -15.72 23.38
N SER A 82 52.42 -16.26 22.67
CA SER A 82 51.02 -16.38 23.13
C SER A 82 50.67 -17.85 23.34
N ASP A 83 49.77 -18.09 24.30
CA ASP A 83 49.15 -19.38 24.54
C ASP A 83 47.63 -19.20 24.58
N PRO A 84 46.87 -19.76 23.60
CA PRO A 84 47.36 -20.47 22.39
C PRO A 84 48.11 -19.54 21.42
N ALA A 85 49.10 -20.10 20.69
CA ALA A 85 49.89 -19.37 19.71
C ALA A 85 49.11 -19.10 18.40
N THR A 86 48.15 -19.97 18.08
CA THR A 86 47.20 -19.87 16.94
C THR A 86 45.79 -20.06 17.44
N VAL A 87 44.87 -19.44 16.79
CA VAL A 87 43.41 -19.52 17.06
C VAL A 87 42.64 -19.73 15.76
N THR A 88 41.58 -20.49 15.82
CA THR A 88 40.72 -20.68 14.67
C THR A 88 39.70 -19.54 14.59
N VAL A 89 39.75 -18.79 13.51
CA VAL A 89 38.81 -17.71 13.23
C VAL A 89 37.91 -18.10 12.07
N THR A 90 36.61 -17.94 12.27
CA THR A 90 35.59 -18.10 11.26
C THR A 90 35.03 -16.71 10.91
N VAL A 91 35.10 -16.34 9.63
CA VAL A 91 34.46 -15.14 9.08
C VAL A 91 33.33 -15.59 8.16
N PRO A 92 32.05 -15.49 8.58
CA PRO A 92 30.93 -15.81 7.72
C PRO A 92 30.89 -14.81 6.56
N VAL A 93 30.86 -15.32 5.32
CA VAL A 93 30.77 -14.52 4.09
C VAL A 93 29.56 -14.97 3.31
N SER A 94 28.72 -14.04 2.91
CA SER A 94 27.52 -14.29 2.15
C SER A 94 27.48 -13.46 0.87
N LYS A 95 26.90 -14.04 -0.19
CA LYS A 95 26.58 -13.33 -1.43
C LYS A 95 25.29 -12.54 -1.26
N GLN A 96 25.30 -11.32 -1.75
CA GLN A 96 24.09 -10.51 -1.86
C GLN A 96 23.41 -10.71 -3.22
N GLY A 97 22.10 -10.68 -3.24
CA GLY A 97 21.29 -10.79 -4.44
C GLY A 97 19.97 -10.04 -4.31
N THR A 98 19.27 -9.97 -5.41
CA THR A 98 17.92 -9.41 -5.47
C THR A 98 16.99 -10.45 -6.07
N ILE A 99 15.88 -10.72 -5.40
CA ILE A 99 14.83 -11.61 -5.87
C ILE A 99 13.64 -10.78 -6.33
N THR A 100 13.17 -11.04 -7.53
CA THR A 100 11.96 -10.40 -8.07
C THR A 100 10.71 -11.06 -7.50
N ILE A 101 9.72 -10.28 -7.16
CA ILE A 101 8.39 -10.78 -6.78
C ILE A 101 7.51 -10.72 -8.02
N ASN A 102 7.08 -11.87 -8.49
CA ASN A 102 6.29 -12.00 -9.70
C ASN A 102 4.90 -11.39 -9.52
N GLN A 103 4.29 -10.98 -10.64
CA GLN A 103 2.91 -10.55 -10.65
C GLN A 103 2.01 -11.63 -10.06
N PRO A 104 1.09 -11.27 -9.14
CA PRO A 104 0.16 -12.23 -8.56
C PRO A 104 -0.68 -12.92 -9.64
N LYS A 105 -0.76 -14.25 -9.59
CA LYS A 105 -1.65 -15.05 -10.41
C LYS A 105 -3.06 -14.98 -9.86
N THR A 106 -4.04 -15.03 -10.73
CA THR A 106 -5.46 -14.97 -10.35
C THR A 106 -6.20 -16.22 -10.79
N THR A 107 -7.26 -16.58 -10.06
CA THR A 107 -8.18 -17.68 -10.38
C THR A 107 -9.60 -17.25 -10.08
N GLY A 108 -10.59 -18.03 -10.54
CA GLY A 108 -12.00 -17.69 -10.37
C GLY A 108 -12.44 -16.54 -11.28
N THR A 109 -13.66 -16.10 -11.09
CA THR A 109 -14.28 -15.00 -11.84
C THR A 109 -14.78 -13.92 -10.91
N LEU A 110 -14.59 -12.67 -11.30
CA LEU A 110 -15.18 -11.52 -10.60
C LEU A 110 -16.71 -11.59 -10.66
N PRO A 111 -17.41 -11.01 -9.67
CA PRO A 111 -18.82 -10.67 -9.80
C PRO A 111 -19.08 -9.90 -11.09
N SER A 112 -20.21 -10.19 -11.76
CA SER A 112 -20.52 -9.68 -13.11
C SER A 112 -20.57 -8.15 -13.25
N HIS A 113 -20.74 -7.44 -12.14
CA HIS A 113 -20.78 -5.97 -12.09
C HIS A 113 -19.39 -5.32 -11.88
N LEU A 114 -18.34 -6.13 -11.69
CA LEU A 114 -16.98 -5.65 -11.45
C LEU A 114 -16.06 -6.01 -12.62
N GLU A 115 -15.07 -5.15 -12.82
CA GLU A 115 -13.90 -5.40 -13.66
C GLU A 115 -12.62 -5.02 -12.90
N ILE A 116 -11.49 -5.63 -13.24
CA ILE A 116 -10.20 -5.23 -12.69
C ILE A 116 -9.68 -4.03 -13.45
N SER A 117 -9.48 -2.92 -12.74
CA SER A 117 -8.81 -1.73 -13.27
C SER A 117 -7.29 -1.86 -13.18
N SER A 118 -6.78 -2.39 -12.06
CA SER A 118 -5.36 -2.67 -11.88
C SER A 118 -5.11 -3.67 -10.76
N ILE A 119 -4.02 -4.42 -10.90
CA ILE A 119 -3.40 -5.19 -9.82
C ILE A 119 -1.97 -4.70 -9.69
N ASP A 120 -1.65 -4.11 -8.55
CA ASP A 120 -0.32 -3.64 -8.23
C ASP A 120 0.17 -4.26 -6.92
N TRP A 121 1.50 -4.40 -6.76
CA TRP A 121 2.08 -4.97 -5.55
C TRP A 121 3.39 -4.29 -5.20
N GLU A 122 3.68 -4.28 -3.90
CA GLU A 122 4.89 -3.64 -3.36
C GLU A 122 5.40 -4.45 -2.16
N PRO A 123 6.71 -4.73 -2.08
CA PRO A 123 7.76 -4.39 -3.03
C PRO A 123 7.76 -5.29 -4.29
N LYS A 124 8.35 -4.82 -5.38
CA LYS A 124 8.56 -5.60 -6.62
C LYS A 124 9.74 -6.55 -6.52
N SER A 125 10.65 -6.28 -5.60
CA SER A 125 11.84 -7.10 -5.34
C SER A 125 12.32 -6.94 -3.91
N VAL A 126 13.06 -7.91 -3.43
CA VAL A 126 13.68 -7.90 -2.09
C VAL A 126 15.16 -8.22 -2.19
N SER A 127 15.96 -7.60 -1.31
CA SER A 127 17.38 -7.89 -1.17
C SER A 127 17.58 -9.08 -0.23
N VAL A 128 18.40 -10.02 -0.64
CA VAL A 128 18.69 -11.26 0.08
C VAL A 128 20.18 -11.51 0.17
N ALA A 129 20.56 -12.35 1.12
CA ALA A 129 21.91 -12.89 1.22
C ALA A 129 21.86 -14.39 1.52
N GLY A 130 22.87 -15.11 1.04
CA GLY A 130 23.05 -16.52 1.22
C GLY A 130 24.37 -16.99 0.63
N THR A 131 24.55 -18.28 0.47
CA THR A 131 25.69 -18.82 -0.30
C THR A 131 25.55 -18.45 -1.78
N SER A 132 26.65 -18.53 -2.53
CA SER A 132 26.62 -18.26 -3.98
C SER A 132 25.63 -19.17 -4.72
N GLU A 133 25.52 -20.42 -4.30
CA GLU A 133 24.62 -21.40 -4.87
C GLU A 133 23.15 -21.05 -4.60
N GLU A 134 22.80 -20.77 -3.36
CA GLU A 134 21.45 -20.38 -2.95
C GLU A 134 20.98 -19.12 -3.68
N VAL A 135 21.79 -18.05 -3.68
CA VAL A 135 21.45 -16.78 -4.35
C VAL A 135 21.30 -16.96 -5.87
N ASN A 136 22.10 -17.83 -6.50
CA ASN A 136 22.02 -18.07 -7.94
C ASN A 136 20.88 -19.01 -8.33
N SER A 137 20.37 -19.81 -7.39
CA SER A 137 19.30 -20.80 -7.65
C SER A 137 17.91 -20.18 -7.73
N VAL A 138 17.70 -19.00 -7.11
CA VAL A 138 16.38 -18.34 -7.02
C VAL A 138 16.45 -16.93 -7.57
N SER A 139 15.76 -16.67 -8.67
CA SER A 139 15.68 -15.34 -9.29
C SER A 139 14.35 -14.63 -9.00
N SER A 140 13.30 -15.37 -8.68
CA SER A 140 11.97 -14.82 -8.44
C SER A 140 11.15 -15.67 -7.48
N ILE A 141 10.13 -15.06 -6.89
CA ILE A 141 9.13 -15.68 -6.01
C ILE A 141 7.75 -15.42 -6.57
N ASP A 142 6.91 -16.46 -6.60
CA ASP A 142 5.48 -16.37 -6.86
C ASP A 142 4.72 -16.14 -5.56
N LEU A 143 3.76 -15.21 -5.59
CA LEU A 143 2.80 -15.03 -4.52
C LEU A 143 1.69 -16.09 -4.60
N PRO A 144 0.98 -16.36 -3.51
CA PRO A 144 -0.23 -17.20 -3.55
C PRO A 144 -1.24 -16.67 -4.57
N THR A 145 -1.93 -17.59 -5.24
CA THR A 145 -2.95 -17.25 -6.24
C THR A 145 -4.14 -16.55 -5.58
N ILE A 146 -4.59 -15.46 -6.19
CA ILE A 146 -5.70 -14.64 -5.69
C ILE A 146 -7.00 -15.14 -6.32
N ASP A 147 -7.96 -15.48 -5.47
CA ASP A 147 -9.30 -15.89 -5.90
C ASP A 147 -10.19 -14.66 -6.13
N LEU A 148 -10.43 -14.36 -7.40
CA LEU A 148 -11.24 -13.21 -7.82
C LEU A 148 -12.70 -13.30 -7.39
N SER A 149 -13.24 -14.49 -7.15
CA SER A 149 -14.63 -14.66 -6.69
C SER A 149 -14.88 -14.07 -5.30
N LYS A 150 -13.81 -13.83 -4.54
CA LYS A 150 -13.84 -13.21 -3.19
C LYS A 150 -13.65 -11.70 -3.20
N ILE A 151 -13.39 -11.13 -4.38
CA ILE A 151 -13.17 -9.68 -4.54
C ILE A 151 -14.53 -9.01 -4.75
N THR A 152 -14.91 -8.14 -3.82
CA THR A 152 -16.19 -7.41 -3.85
C THR A 152 -16.04 -5.92 -4.15
N GLY A 153 -14.81 -5.45 -4.35
CA GLY A 153 -14.46 -4.04 -4.60
C GLY A 153 -12.96 -3.86 -4.49
N ASN A 154 -12.51 -2.62 -4.36
CA ASN A 154 -11.10 -2.33 -4.11
C ASN A 154 -10.61 -3.10 -2.89
N THR A 155 -9.56 -3.89 -3.08
CA THR A 155 -9.09 -4.84 -2.06
C THR A 155 -7.58 -4.70 -1.90
N THR A 156 -7.11 -4.72 -0.66
CA THR A 156 -5.70 -4.81 -0.32
C THR A 156 -5.45 -6.15 0.38
N LEU A 157 -4.51 -6.92 -0.15
CA LEU A 157 -4.07 -8.20 0.41
C LEU A 157 -2.62 -8.09 0.83
N THR A 158 -2.24 -8.81 1.89
CA THR A 158 -0.86 -8.89 2.35
C THR A 158 -0.41 -10.34 2.38
N PHE A 159 0.81 -10.59 1.86
CA PHE A 159 1.42 -11.92 1.82
C PHE A 159 2.77 -11.87 2.51
N ASP A 160 3.03 -12.83 3.38
CA ASP A 160 4.33 -13.03 4.01
C ASP A 160 5.16 -14.01 3.16
N ILE A 161 6.31 -13.54 2.68
CA ILE A 161 7.26 -14.33 1.86
C ILE A 161 8.43 -14.86 2.68
N SER A 162 8.45 -14.67 4.00
CA SER A 162 9.57 -15.11 4.86
C SER A 162 9.86 -16.59 4.72
N LYS A 163 8.80 -17.42 4.61
CA LYS A 163 8.95 -18.85 4.40
C LYS A 163 9.58 -19.18 3.04
N ASN A 164 9.18 -18.50 1.97
CA ASN A 164 9.75 -18.70 0.64
C ASN A 164 11.24 -18.37 0.61
N ILE A 165 11.64 -17.31 1.32
CA ILE A 165 13.04 -16.89 1.44
C ILE A 165 13.83 -17.91 2.26
N SER A 166 13.33 -18.34 3.42
CA SER A 166 14.02 -19.30 4.30
C SER A 166 14.10 -20.71 3.69
N ASP A 167 13.06 -21.18 3.00
CA ASP A 167 13.06 -22.46 2.31
C ASP A 167 14.10 -22.51 1.19
N ALA A 168 14.45 -21.35 0.62
CA ALA A 168 15.53 -21.21 -0.36
C ALA A 168 16.93 -21.07 0.29
N GLY A 169 17.06 -21.18 1.61
CA GLY A 169 18.31 -21.01 2.35
C GLY A 169 18.75 -19.53 2.48
N LEU A 170 17.92 -18.58 2.06
CA LEU A 170 18.26 -17.17 1.98
C LEU A 170 17.79 -16.38 3.21
N GLN A 171 18.38 -15.22 3.41
CA GLN A 171 18.02 -14.26 4.44
C GLN A 171 17.72 -12.89 3.83
N LEU A 172 16.68 -12.22 4.33
CA LEU A 172 16.38 -10.84 3.95
C LEU A 172 17.46 -9.90 4.47
N LYS A 173 17.88 -8.94 3.65
CA LYS A 173 18.89 -7.94 3.96
C LYS A 173 18.37 -6.52 3.69
N ASN A 174 19.12 -5.52 4.21
CA ASN A 174 18.90 -4.09 3.94
C ASN A 174 17.48 -3.60 4.24
N SER A 175 16.93 -4.01 5.39
CA SER A 175 15.58 -3.64 5.83
C SER A 175 14.45 -4.06 4.84
N SER A 176 14.72 -5.01 3.95
CA SER A 176 13.69 -5.56 3.07
C SER A 176 12.57 -6.19 3.90
N SER A 177 11.34 -5.84 3.56
CA SER A 177 10.16 -6.40 4.23
C SER A 177 9.88 -7.82 3.72
N SER A 178 9.52 -8.71 4.64
CA SER A 178 8.96 -10.01 4.28
C SER A 178 7.49 -9.92 3.84
N THR A 179 6.86 -8.76 4.02
CA THR A 179 5.46 -8.55 3.69
C THR A 179 5.33 -7.88 2.33
N VAL A 180 4.57 -8.51 1.44
CA VAL A 180 4.19 -7.96 0.14
C VAL A 180 2.73 -7.54 0.19
N THR A 181 2.47 -6.29 -0.13
CA THR A 181 1.12 -5.74 -0.21
C THR A 181 0.65 -5.74 -1.66
N VAL A 182 -0.49 -6.35 -1.93
CA VAL A 182 -1.13 -6.37 -3.25
C VAL A 182 -2.38 -5.51 -3.21
N ASN A 183 -2.45 -4.51 -4.07
CA ASN A 183 -3.59 -3.62 -4.22
C ASN A 183 -4.34 -3.95 -5.50
N ILE A 184 -5.58 -4.36 -5.37
CA ILE A 184 -6.51 -4.64 -6.47
C ILE A 184 -7.49 -3.49 -6.55
N LYS A 185 -7.47 -2.76 -7.67
CA LYS A 185 -8.47 -1.73 -7.97
C LYS A 185 -9.49 -2.30 -8.92
N THR A 186 -10.76 -2.10 -8.60
CA THR A 186 -11.88 -2.54 -9.41
C THR A 186 -12.64 -1.35 -9.97
N GLY A 187 -13.16 -1.53 -11.18
CA GLY A 187 -14.18 -0.68 -11.79
C GLY A 187 -15.52 -1.39 -11.79
N VAL A 188 -16.58 -0.66 -12.15
CA VAL A 188 -17.91 -1.23 -12.36
C VAL A 188 -18.22 -1.32 -13.85
N THR A 189 -18.64 -2.49 -14.30
CA THR A 189 -18.96 -2.75 -15.71
C THR A 189 -20.29 -2.16 -16.12
N GLN A 190 -21.25 -2.08 -15.18
CA GLN A 190 -22.59 -1.57 -15.42
C GLN A 190 -23.04 -0.67 -14.29
N ALA A 191 -23.59 0.50 -14.66
CA ALA A 191 -24.27 1.38 -13.74
C ALA A 191 -25.77 1.33 -14.02
N LYS A 192 -26.56 1.25 -12.97
CA LYS A 192 -28.02 1.35 -13.07
C LYS A 192 -28.51 2.67 -12.52
N LYS A 193 -29.63 3.14 -13.09
CA LYS A 193 -30.33 4.33 -12.62
C LYS A 193 -31.24 3.95 -11.47
N ILE A 194 -30.98 4.50 -10.29
CA ILE A 194 -31.84 4.35 -9.12
C ILE A 194 -32.63 5.65 -8.93
N GLN A 195 -33.95 5.54 -8.95
CA GLN A 195 -34.81 6.66 -8.64
C GLN A 195 -35.01 6.75 -7.11
N ILE A 196 -34.68 7.90 -6.56
CA ILE A 196 -34.80 8.23 -5.15
C ILE A 196 -35.97 9.23 -5.03
N LYS A 197 -37.05 8.82 -4.38
CA LYS A 197 -38.18 9.69 -4.14
C LYS A 197 -37.84 10.73 -3.08
N ASN A 198 -38.44 11.91 -3.18
CA ASN A 198 -38.27 12.96 -2.17
C ASN A 198 -38.64 12.49 -0.75
N THR A 199 -39.63 11.58 -0.64
CA THR A 199 -40.04 10.97 0.62
C THR A 199 -38.97 10.08 1.29
N ASP A 200 -38.01 9.60 0.52
CA ASP A 200 -36.93 8.73 1.00
C ASP A 200 -35.70 9.53 1.44
N ILE A 201 -35.69 10.85 1.17
CA ILE A 201 -34.56 11.75 1.45
C ILE A 201 -34.67 12.31 2.86
N ASN A 202 -33.65 12.05 3.69
CA ASN A 202 -33.55 12.65 5.02
C ASN A 202 -33.03 14.09 4.93
N ILE A 203 -33.78 15.04 5.46
CA ILE A 203 -33.40 16.46 5.49
C ILE A 203 -32.73 16.78 6.82
N ILE A 204 -31.55 17.37 6.75
CA ILE A 204 -30.74 17.76 7.90
C ILE A 204 -30.57 19.27 7.90
N GLY A 205 -30.66 19.92 9.08
CA GLY A 205 -30.33 21.32 9.27
C GLY A 205 -31.34 22.34 8.73
N LEU A 206 -32.55 21.90 8.35
CA LEU A 206 -33.64 22.86 7.99
C LEU A 206 -34.08 23.62 9.22
N LYS A 207 -34.22 24.95 9.09
CA LYS A 207 -34.72 25.85 10.18
C LYS A 207 -36.18 25.50 10.54
N GLU A 208 -36.55 25.60 11.81
CA GLU A 208 -37.88 25.18 12.32
C GLU A 208 -39.05 25.95 11.70
N ASP A 209 -38.82 27.21 11.33
CA ASP A 209 -39.79 28.10 10.67
C ASP A 209 -39.82 27.98 9.14
N CYS A 210 -39.06 27.07 8.59
CA CYS A 210 -38.97 26.82 7.15
C CYS A 210 -39.59 25.50 6.72
N VAL A 211 -39.95 25.45 5.46
CA VAL A 211 -40.32 24.23 4.71
C VAL A 211 -39.48 24.13 3.45
N VAL A 212 -39.22 22.93 3.00
CA VAL A 212 -38.45 22.68 1.79
C VAL A 212 -39.30 21.99 0.72
N LYS A 213 -39.16 22.45 -0.51
CA LYS A 213 -39.70 21.79 -1.70
C LYS A 213 -38.57 21.12 -2.45
N LEU A 214 -38.74 19.86 -2.75
CA LEU A 214 -37.83 19.00 -3.54
C LEU A 214 -38.53 18.58 -4.83
N PRO A 215 -37.81 18.21 -5.89
CA PRO A 215 -38.38 17.48 -7.02
C PRO A 215 -38.97 16.16 -6.53
N ASP A 216 -39.95 15.60 -7.25
CA ASP A 216 -40.64 14.37 -6.86
C ASP A 216 -39.68 13.17 -6.76
N SER A 217 -38.68 13.13 -7.60
CA SER A 217 -37.61 12.13 -7.54
C SER A 217 -36.30 12.67 -8.12
N VAL A 218 -35.21 12.06 -7.68
CA VAL A 218 -33.85 12.31 -8.16
C VAL A 218 -33.24 11.00 -8.63
N THR A 219 -32.51 11.03 -9.74
CA THR A 219 -31.87 9.82 -10.30
C THR A 219 -30.38 9.81 -9.96
N ALA A 220 -29.92 8.72 -9.36
CA ALA A 220 -28.50 8.42 -9.14
C ALA A 220 -28.06 7.27 -10.05
N GLU A 221 -26.93 7.40 -10.74
CA GLU A 221 -26.32 6.29 -11.49
C GLU A 221 -25.28 5.61 -10.60
N ILE A 222 -25.60 4.36 -10.22
CA ILE A 222 -24.78 3.59 -9.27
C ILE A 222 -24.35 2.28 -9.92
N GLY A 223 -23.04 2.08 -9.95
CA GLY A 223 -22.46 0.80 -10.30
C GLY A 223 -22.42 -0.11 -9.08
N GLY A 224 -22.88 -1.32 -9.24
CA GLY A 224 -22.92 -2.31 -8.17
C GLY A 224 -23.96 -3.41 -8.46
N PRO A 225 -24.16 -4.34 -7.51
CA PRO A 225 -25.11 -5.44 -7.66
C PRO A 225 -26.56 -4.95 -7.69
N ASP A 226 -27.45 -5.80 -8.20
CA ASP A 226 -28.85 -5.44 -8.45
C ASP A 226 -29.70 -5.21 -7.19
N ASN A 227 -29.24 -5.64 -6.04
CA ASN A 227 -29.93 -5.50 -4.76
C ASN A 227 -29.82 -4.12 -4.10
N ILE A 228 -29.09 -3.16 -4.72
CA ILE A 228 -29.01 -1.78 -4.22
C ILE A 228 -30.33 -1.06 -4.49
N THR A 229 -30.96 -0.54 -3.44
CA THR A 229 -32.22 0.22 -3.48
C THR A 229 -32.04 1.63 -2.92
N ALA A 230 -32.99 2.53 -3.20
CA ALA A 230 -32.99 3.89 -2.65
C ALA A 230 -32.89 3.89 -1.11
N GLN A 231 -33.65 3.00 -0.43
CA GLN A 231 -33.63 2.91 1.03
C GLN A 231 -32.29 2.43 1.57
N SER A 232 -31.60 1.51 0.88
CA SER A 232 -30.29 1.02 1.32
C SER A 232 -29.21 2.09 1.25
N LEU A 233 -29.38 3.09 0.39
CA LEU A 233 -28.46 4.21 0.21
C LEU A 233 -28.61 5.30 1.27
N LYS A 234 -29.68 5.30 2.07
CA LYS A 234 -29.96 6.30 3.12
C LYS A 234 -29.70 7.73 2.64
N PRO A 235 -30.40 8.19 1.59
CA PRO A 235 -30.13 9.49 0.98
C PRO A 235 -30.39 10.63 1.99
N SER A 236 -29.52 11.65 1.99
CA SER A 236 -29.67 12.81 2.86
C SER A 236 -29.23 14.09 2.17
N LEU A 237 -29.90 15.19 2.51
CA LEU A 237 -29.55 16.55 2.12
C LEU A 237 -29.26 17.38 3.37
N ASP A 238 -28.12 18.03 3.40
CA ASP A 238 -27.72 18.92 4.48
C ASP A 238 -28.03 20.37 4.07
N LEU A 239 -29.03 20.95 4.70
CA LEU A 239 -29.50 22.32 4.47
C LEU A 239 -29.01 23.30 5.56
N THR A 240 -28.06 22.86 6.38
CA THR A 240 -27.53 23.69 7.49
C THR A 240 -26.97 24.99 6.95
N GLY A 241 -27.47 26.10 7.50
CA GLY A 241 -27.01 27.46 7.18
C GLY A 241 -27.55 28.01 5.86
N LEU A 242 -28.45 27.31 5.17
CA LEU A 242 -29.11 27.85 4.00
C LEU A 242 -30.29 28.74 4.39
N ASP A 243 -30.46 29.83 3.65
CA ASP A 243 -31.58 30.78 3.81
C ASP A 243 -32.73 30.45 2.84
N VAL A 244 -33.83 31.18 2.99
CA VAL A 244 -34.96 31.11 2.06
C VAL A 244 -34.50 31.40 0.63
N GLY A 245 -34.93 30.57 -0.33
CA GLY A 245 -34.55 30.67 -1.73
C GLY A 245 -34.27 29.28 -2.36
N THR A 246 -33.76 29.30 -3.58
CA THR A 246 -33.42 28.08 -4.35
C THR A 246 -31.92 27.81 -4.28
N HIS A 247 -31.56 26.60 -3.91
CA HIS A 247 -30.18 26.18 -3.73
C HIS A 247 -29.93 24.87 -4.47
N LYS A 248 -28.67 24.67 -4.95
CA LYS A 248 -28.20 23.37 -5.44
C LYS A 248 -27.42 22.69 -4.32
N VAL A 249 -27.95 21.57 -3.86
CA VAL A 249 -27.36 20.83 -2.73
C VAL A 249 -26.96 19.43 -3.18
N GLU A 250 -25.79 18.98 -2.77
CA GLU A 250 -25.32 17.62 -3.09
C GLU A 250 -26.09 16.60 -2.25
N LEU A 251 -26.65 15.60 -2.92
CA LEU A 251 -27.29 14.46 -2.30
C LEU A 251 -26.23 13.49 -1.75
N LYS A 252 -26.15 13.36 -0.46
CA LYS A 252 -25.27 12.39 0.22
C LYS A 252 -25.91 11.01 0.20
N LEU A 253 -25.15 10.02 -0.25
CA LEU A 253 -25.57 8.63 -0.34
C LEU A 253 -24.58 7.76 0.45
N ASN A 254 -25.09 6.84 1.27
CA ASN A 254 -24.29 5.87 1.95
C ASN A 254 -24.10 4.64 1.05
N LEU A 255 -22.97 4.64 0.31
CA LEU A 255 -22.63 3.57 -0.62
C LEU A 255 -21.92 2.43 0.12
N PRO A 256 -22.34 1.17 -0.08
CA PRO A 256 -21.56 0.04 0.38
C PRO A 256 -20.23 -0.07 -0.39
N ASN A 257 -19.24 -0.76 0.19
CA ASN A 257 -17.88 -0.86 -0.35
C ASN A 257 -17.79 -1.44 -1.79
N TYR A 258 -18.82 -2.18 -2.20
CA TYR A 258 -18.95 -2.81 -3.53
C TYR A 258 -19.76 -1.99 -4.52
N ALA A 259 -20.08 -0.74 -4.18
CA ALA A 259 -20.84 0.16 -5.05
C ALA A 259 -20.10 1.47 -5.28
N THR A 260 -20.27 2.05 -6.45
CA THR A 260 -19.70 3.35 -6.81
C THR A 260 -20.74 4.25 -7.43
N LEU A 261 -20.72 5.53 -7.05
CA LEU A 261 -21.53 6.56 -7.70
C LEU A 261 -20.77 7.04 -8.94
N LYS A 262 -21.45 7.05 -10.10
CA LYS A 262 -20.82 7.41 -11.37
C LYS A 262 -20.51 8.90 -11.46
N ALA A 263 -21.37 9.74 -10.87
CA ALA A 263 -21.16 11.18 -10.76
C ALA A 263 -21.90 11.71 -9.51
N PRO A 264 -21.41 12.79 -8.89
CA PRO A 264 -22.11 13.47 -7.79
C PRO A 264 -23.52 13.85 -8.24
N VAL A 265 -24.51 13.65 -7.36
CA VAL A 265 -25.91 13.98 -7.61
C VAL A 265 -26.23 15.28 -6.87
N THR A 266 -26.66 16.30 -7.59
CA THR A 266 -27.13 17.55 -7.01
C THR A 266 -28.64 17.67 -7.15
N VAL A 267 -29.28 18.28 -6.15
CA VAL A 267 -30.72 18.47 -6.07
C VAL A 267 -30.99 19.97 -5.98
N ASP A 268 -31.90 20.46 -6.82
CA ASP A 268 -32.42 21.80 -6.68
C ASP A 268 -33.48 21.79 -5.57
N VAL A 269 -33.18 22.48 -4.47
CA VAL A 269 -34.05 22.61 -3.30
C VAL A 269 -34.58 24.04 -3.19
N THR A 270 -35.84 24.22 -2.86
CA THR A 270 -36.37 25.55 -2.58
C THR A 270 -36.89 25.60 -1.15
N ILE A 271 -36.36 26.55 -0.37
CA ILE A 271 -36.68 26.76 1.05
C ILE A 271 -37.64 27.98 1.14
N TYR A 272 -38.75 27.81 1.86
CA TYR A 272 -39.75 28.85 2.11
C TYR A 272 -39.95 29.01 3.61
N GLU A 273 -40.41 30.21 4.03
CA GLU A 273 -40.92 30.42 5.37
C GLU A 273 -42.27 29.69 5.55
N ARG A 274 -42.49 29.10 6.70
CA ARG A 274 -43.73 28.42 7.03
C ARG A 274 -44.84 29.47 7.21
N GLY A 275 -45.85 29.45 6.32
CA GLY A 275 -47.00 30.37 6.34
C GLY A 275 -47.05 31.34 5.17
N GLN A 276 -46.02 31.44 4.35
CA GLN A 276 -46.15 32.08 3.03
C GLN A 276 -46.66 31.03 2.03
N GLY A 277 -47.97 31.08 1.72
CA GLY A 277 -48.56 30.21 0.72
C GLY A 277 -47.84 30.39 -0.62
N THR A 278 -47.69 29.27 -1.35
CA THR A 278 -47.17 29.25 -2.70
C THR A 278 -48.01 30.15 -3.60
N THR A 279 -47.57 31.39 -3.82
CA THR A 279 -48.04 32.16 -4.98
C THR A 279 -47.32 31.54 -6.19
N VAL A 280 -48.07 30.74 -6.89
CA VAL A 280 -47.71 30.34 -8.25
C VAL A 280 -47.70 31.64 -9.08
N ALA A 281 -46.54 32.06 -9.55
CA ALA A 281 -46.48 33.15 -10.53
C ALA A 281 -47.28 32.69 -11.77
N PRO A 282 -48.19 33.52 -12.24
CA PRO A 282 -48.90 33.19 -13.46
C PRO A 282 -47.89 33.16 -14.62
N SER A 283 -47.90 32.08 -15.35
CA SER A 283 -47.30 32.01 -16.68
C SER A 283 -47.90 33.15 -17.51
N ASP A 284 -47.05 33.99 -18.09
CA ASP A 284 -47.42 34.98 -19.09
C ASP A 284 -48.05 34.23 -20.28
N GLU A 285 -49.39 34.16 -20.29
CA GLU A 285 -50.15 33.91 -21.50
C GLU A 285 -50.19 35.23 -22.29
N ASN A 286 -49.58 35.22 -23.44
CA ASN A 286 -49.65 36.23 -24.45
C ASN A 286 -51.09 36.60 -24.74
N ASN A 287 -51.43 37.82 -24.47
CA ASN A 287 -52.65 38.49 -24.87
C ASN A 287 -52.60 38.78 -26.40
N GLU A 288 -53.19 37.92 -27.20
CA GLU A 288 -53.57 38.28 -28.56
C GLU A 288 -54.99 38.79 -28.56
N GLN A 289 -55.08 40.05 -28.85
CA GLN A 289 -56.25 40.91 -28.97
C GLN A 289 -57.03 40.44 -30.24
N VAL A 290 -58.23 39.86 -30.00
CA VAL A 290 -59.20 39.60 -31.09
C VAL A 290 -60.01 40.83 -31.27
N THR A 291 -59.82 41.51 -32.39
CA THR A 291 -60.74 42.50 -32.92
C THR A 291 -61.94 41.79 -33.59
N THR A 292 -63.13 42.13 -33.05
CA THR A 292 -64.41 41.79 -33.68
C THR A 292 -64.65 42.63 -34.91
N GLU A 293 -64.86 42.02 -36.05
CA GLU A 293 -65.74 42.61 -37.12
C GLU A 293 -66.72 41.58 -37.56
N ASN A 294 -67.99 41.96 -37.42
CA ASN A 294 -69.13 41.35 -38.02
C ASN A 294 -69.05 41.53 -39.52
N ASP A 295 -69.41 40.58 -40.34
CA ASP A 295 -70.37 40.78 -41.44
C ASP A 295 -70.99 39.46 -41.91
N ASP A 296 -72.15 39.69 -42.26
CA ASP A 296 -73.32 38.91 -42.56
C ASP A 296 -73.19 38.24 -43.92
N SER A 297 -74.07 37.28 -44.12
CA SER A 297 -74.69 36.78 -45.35
C SER A 297 -74.22 35.45 -45.93
N ASN A 298 -74.99 34.50 -45.64
CA ASN A 298 -75.98 33.87 -46.62
C ASN A 298 -75.42 32.91 -47.65
N ASP A 299 -76.11 31.81 -47.67
CA ASP A 299 -76.58 30.96 -48.74
C ASP A 299 -75.77 29.77 -49.29
N GLU A 300 -76.51 28.75 -49.11
CA GLU A 300 -76.95 27.71 -50.10
C GLU A 300 -75.97 26.63 -50.57
N LYS A 301 -76.48 25.46 -50.24
CA LYS A 301 -76.76 24.29 -51.09
C LYS A 301 -75.61 23.48 -51.74
N SER A 302 -75.84 22.28 -51.49
CA SER A 302 -76.05 21.10 -52.32
C SER A 302 -74.87 20.20 -52.64
N GLU A 303 -75.10 19.01 -52.22
CA GLU A 303 -75.17 17.75 -53.00
C GLU A 303 -73.87 17.18 -53.57
N GLU A 304 -73.67 16.00 -53.10
CA GLU A 304 -73.54 14.71 -53.79
C GLU A 304 -72.17 14.28 -54.35
N ASP A 305 -71.97 13.06 -53.97
CA ASP A 305 -71.44 11.91 -54.70
C ASP A 305 -69.97 11.88 -55.20
N THR A 306 -69.25 11.01 -54.74
CA THR A 306 -68.97 9.61 -55.13
C THR A 306 -67.86 9.03 -54.20
#